data_3924ba8a3afe61bae7947eab91cf2d7b
#
_entry.id   3924ba8a3afe61bae7947eab91cf2d7b
#
_cell.length_a   1.000
_cell.length_b   1.000
_cell.length_c   1.000
_cell.angle_alpha   90.00
_cell.angle_beta   90.00
_cell.angle_gamma   90.00
#
_symmetry.space_group_name_H-M   'P 1'
#
loop_
_entity.id
_entity.type
_entity.pdbx_description
1 polymer ?
#
loop_
_entity_poly.entity_id
_entity_poly.type
_entity_poly.pdbx_seq_one_letter_code
_entity_poly.pdbx_strand_id
1 'polypeptide(L)'
;TPRDALALGGDLWVAVVGGTSVADGVSYRVIPTLFGVFLVMLVRLLLRTTTGFPRSSALFAVPGFLLTSWFLSGASGSHSQWWTGTLGAILIPLIGSIWFAASSYVRDSEAPSMQHWISGGFKMGGLMSLVTVVASAVAALVALVAGWGRASGIHELLGASSMMDTIFIVGGQVLFAPTMMAWAAAWWSGAGFMTATDSLHSPTVVGTGPIPPIPLLGTVPETAPGNWVVFVPVVLGIACGVASARVYRRSHLLHQSAQGVLASVVFVSIVALWMWSATMSMGSVRLAFMGPLVGRSTLYLFVEIALPAMLVPLVTHPTTLALVGQSAGRVRSEGEAMRRRHAERLSREAATAS
;
A
#
# COMPACT_ATOMS: atom_id res chain seq x y z
N THR A 1 24.63 6.37 -31.39
CA THR A 1 24.21 5.57 -32.56
C THR A 1 22.81 4.95 -32.36
N PRO A 2 22.11 4.49 -33.42
CA PRO A 2 20.83 3.76 -33.22
C PRO A 2 20.94 2.54 -32.29
N ARG A 3 22.10 1.90 -32.26
CA ARG A 3 22.40 0.79 -31.33
C ARG A 3 22.40 1.26 -29.86
N ASP A 4 23.01 2.40 -29.59
CA ASP A 4 23.08 2.92 -28.22
C ASP A 4 21.69 3.34 -27.72
N ALA A 5 20.86 3.90 -28.60
CA ALA A 5 19.48 4.25 -28.29
C ALA A 5 18.62 2.99 -27.99
N LEU A 6 18.83 1.91 -28.76
CA LEU A 6 18.17 0.63 -28.52
C LEU A 6 18.62 -0.01 -27.20
N ALA A 7 19.92 0.01 -26.91
CA ALA A 7 20.45 -0.50 -25.65
C ALA A 7 19.92 0.28 -24.45
N LEU A 8 19.89 1.63 -24.52
CA LEU A 8 19.31 2.48 -23.48
C LEU A 8 17.82 2.19 -23.29
N GLY A 9 17.07 2.01 -24.39
CA GLY A 9 15.65 1.64 -24.34
C GLY A 9 15.43 0.29 -23.66
N GLY A 10 16.27 -0.71 -23.95
CA GLY A 10 16.25 -1.99 -23.28
C GLY A 10 16.58 -1.91 -21.79
N ASP A 11 17.59 -1.13 -21.40
CA ASP A 11 17.97 -0.91 -19.99
C ASP A 11 16.86 -0.20 -19.21
N LEU A 12 16.20 0.82 -19.82
CA LEU A 12 15.04 1.47 -19.23
C LEU A 12 13.85 0.50 -19.09
N TRP A 13 13.65 -0.38 -20.07
CA TRP A 13 12.61 -1.40 -19.98
C TRP A 13 12.88 -2.39 -18.84
N VAL A 14 14.13 -2.86 -18.70
CA VAL A 14 14.54 -3.72 -17.57
C VAL A 14 14.25 -3.04 -16.23
N ALA A 15 14.56 -1.75 -16.10
CA ALA A 15 14.23 -0.97 -14.90
C ALA A 15 12.71 -0.89 -14.64
N VAL A 16 11.90 -0.65 -15.69
CA VAL A 16 10.43 -0.57 -15.59
C VAL A 16 9.83 -1.87 -15.06
N VAL A 17 10.32 -3.02 -15.51
CA VAL A 17 9.86 -4.32 -15.01
C VAL A 17 10.54 -4.75 -13.70
N GLY A 18 11.31 -3.87 -13.08
CA GLY A 18 11.94 -4.10 -11.78
C GLY A 18 13.19 -4.95 -11.82
N GLY A 19 13.83 -5.03 -12.98
CA GLY A 19 15.11 -5.70 -13.14
C GLY A 19 16.29 -4.88 -12.64
N THR A 20 17.47 -5.48 -12.69
CA THR A 20 18.72 -4.89 -12.25
C THR A 20 19.59 -4.58 -13.46
N SER A 21 20.02 -3.33 -13.57
CA SER A 21 21.03 -2.90 -14.55
C SER A 21 22.38 -2.77 -13.87
N VAL A 22 23.46 -3.01 -14.60
CA VAL A 22 24.85 -2.88 -14.11
C VAL A 22 25.56 -1.86 -14.99
N ALA A 23 26.02 -0.78 -14.40
CA ALA A 23 26.84 0.23 -15.08
C ALA A 23 28.12 0.45 -14.27
N ASP A 24 29.27 0.42 -14.93
CA ASP A 24 30.61 0.58 -14.32
C ASP A 24 30.85 -0.36 -13.11
N GLY A 25 30.35 -1.59 -13.18
CA GLY A 25 30.47 -2.59 -12.11
C GLY A 25 29.54 -2.36 -10.92
N VAL A 26 28.69 -1.32 -10.96
CA VAL A 26 27.70 -1.00 -9.93
C VAL A 26 26.32 -1.50 -10.39
N SER A 27 25.62 -2.21 -9.52
CA SER A 27 24.25 -2.70 -9.78
C SER A 27 23.22 -1.67 -9.34
N TYR A 28 22.28 -1.38 -10.23
CA TYR A 28 21.16 -0.44 -9.99
C TYR A 28 19.84 -1.15 -10.16
N ARG A 29 18.97 -1.02 -9.19
CA ARG A 29 17.56 -1.41 -9.27
C ARG A 29 16.70 -0.24 -8.85
N VAL A 30 16.17 0.47 -9.82
CA VAL A 30 15.39 1.69 -9.60
C VAL A 30 14.14 1.61 -10.46
N ILE A 31 12.98 1.40 -9.84
CA ILE A 31 11.72 1.15 -10.55
C ILE A 31 10.95 2.48 -10.72
N PRO A 32 10.74 2.96 -11.95
CA PRO A 32 9.87 4.10 -12.23
C PRO A 32 8.39 3.70 -12.03
N THR A 33 7.93 3.71 -10.79
CA THR A 33 6.66 3.12 -10.38
C THR A 33 5.43 3.69 -11.08
N LEU A 34 5.46 4.99 -11.48
CA LEU A 34 4.37 5.59 -12.23
C LEU A 34 4.21 4.94 -13.61
N PHE A 35 5.32 4.59 -14.25
CA PHE A 35 5.29 3.90 -15.54
C PHE A 35 4.76 2.46 -15.38
N GLY A 36 5.11 1.77 -14.30
CA GLY A 36 4.53 0.47 -13.95
C GLY A 36 3.01 0.53 -13.75
N VAL A 37 2.53 1.55 -13.04
CA VAL A 37 1.07 1.82 -12.89
C VAL A 37 0.43 2.08 -14.25
N PHE A 38 1.07 2.88 -15.10
CA PHE A 38 0.58 3.14 -16.47
C PHE A 38 0.45 1.83 -17.27
N LEU A 39 1.45 0.94 -17.22
CA LEU A 39 1.38 -0.35 -17.90
C LEU A 39 0.24 -1.25 -17.38
N VAL A 40 0.03 -1.30 -16.06
CA VAL A 40 -1.11 -2.02 -15.48
C VAL A 40 -2.44 -1.47 -16.00
N MET A 41 -2.58 -0.13 -16.05
CA MET A 41 -3.77 0.52 -16.60
C MET A 41 -3.94 0.24 -18.09
N LEU A 42 -2.85 0.25 -18.85
CA LEU A 42 -2.85 -0.05 -20.29
C LEU A 42 -3.30 -1.51 -20.54
N VAL A 43 -2.76 -2.47 -19.82
CA VAL A 43 -3.21 -3.89 -19.92
C VAL A 43 -4.69 -4.00 -19.63
N ARG A 44 -5.16 -3.38 -18.54
CA ARG A 44 -6.59 -3.37 -18.21
C ARG A 44 -7.46 -2.73 -19.30
N LEU A 45 -6.99 -1.62 -19.89
CA LEU A 45 -7.68 -0.92 -20.97
C LEU A 45 -7.77 -1.81 -22.22
N LEU A 46 -6.67 -2.41 -22.63
CA LEU A 46 -6.62 -3.32 -23.77
C LEU A 46 -7.54 -4.53 -23.58
N LEU A 47 -7.57 -5.13 -22.39
CA LEU A 47 -8.50 -6.22 -22.07
C LEU A 47 -9.98 -5.78 -22.14
N ARG A 48 -10.30 -4.51 -21.89
CA ARG A 48 -11.66 -3.96 -22.03
C ARG A 48 -12.10 -3.79 -23.49
N THR A 49 -11.16 -3.53 -24.38
CA THR A 49 -11.44 -3.36 -25.82
C THR A 49 -11.58 -4.69 -26.55
N THR A 50 -11.07 -5.79 -25.97
CA THR A 50 -11.23 -7.13 -26.53
C THR A 50 -12.63 -7.65 -26.27
N THR A 51 -13.52 -7.55 -27.27
CA THR A 51 -14.89 -8.08 -27.23
C THR A 51 -14.92 -9.49 -27.80
N GLY A 52 -15.78 -10.37 -27.21
CA GLY A 52 -16.02 -11.72 -27.75
C GLY A 52 -15.14 -12.83 -27.14
N PHE A 53 -14.18 -12.53 -26.27
CA PHE A 53 -13.39 -13.52 -25.57
C PHE A 53 -13.91 -13.78 -24.14
N PRO A 54 -13.85 -15.02 -23.63
CA PRO A 54 -14.20 -15.32 -22.25
C PRO A 54 -13.26 -14.60 -21.29
N ARG A 55 -13.74 -14.20 -20.12
CA ARG A 55 -12.94 -13.46 -19.11
C ARG A 55 -11.66 -14.18 -18.66
N SER A 56 -11.69 -15.53 -18.70
CA SER A 56 -10.51 -16.36 -18.41
C SER A 56 -9.35 -16.13 -19.40
N SER A 57 -9.67 -15.69 -20.63
CA SER A 57 -8.64 -15.36 -21.63
C SER A 57 -7.78 -14.15 -21.23
N ALA A 58 -8.21 -13.32 -20.28
CA ALA A 58 -7.39 -12.22 -19.76
C ALA A 58 -6.05 -12.70 -19.19
N LEU A 59 -5.98 -13.93 -18.68
CA LEU A 59 -4.74 -14.51 -18.17
C LEU A 59 -3.70 -14.76 -19.27
N PHE A 60 -4.10 -14.88 -20.55
CA PHE A 60 -3.15 -14.97 -21.67
C PHE A 60 -2.35 -13.69 -21.90
N ALA A 61 -2.77 -12.55 -21.31
CA ALA A 61 -1.96 -11.35 -21.29
C ALA A 61 -0.61 -11.56 -20.56
N VAL A 62 -0.55 -12.47 -19.59
CA VAL A 62 0.67 -12.74 -18.82
C VAL A 62 1.79 -13.34 -19.68
N PRO A 63 1.61 -14.50 -20.35
CA PRO A 63 2.66 -15.03 -21.21
C PRO A 63 2.99 -14.12 -22.40
N GLY A 64 2.00 -13.43 -22.98
CA GLY A 64 2.23 -12.46 -24.05
C GLY A 64 3.12 -11.30 -23.63
N PHE A 65 2.82 -10.68 -22.49
CA PHE A 65 3.63 -9.59 -21.93
C PHE A 65 5.03 -10.07 -21.52
N LEU A 66 5.14 -11.27 -20.93
CA LEU A 66 6.41 -11.87 -20.54
C LEU A 66 7.34 -12.07 -21.73
N LEU A 67 6.84 -12.68 -22.80
CA LEU A 67 7.62 -12.91 -24.03
C LEU A 67 8.06 -11.58 -24.66
N THR A 68 7.16 -10.61 -24.76
CA THR A 68 7.48 -9.26 -25.25
C THR A 68 8.53 -8.58 -24.37
N SER A 69 8.38 -8.71 -23.04
CA SER A 69 9.32 -8.14 -22.08
C SER A 69 10.72 -8.75 -22.23
N TRP A 70 10.83 -10.06 -22.37
CA TRP A 70 12.12 -10.72 -22.59
C TRP A 70 12.75 -10.33 -23.92
N PHE A 71 11.95 -10.17 -24.98
CA PHE A 71 12.44 -9.70 -26.27
C PHE A 71 13.02 -8.27 -26.16
N LEU A 72 12.29 -7.35 -25.51
CA LEU A 72 12.75 -5.98 -25.29
C LEU A 72 13.97 -5.92 -24.36
N SER A 73 13.99 -6.74 -23.30
CA SER A 73 15.14 -6.85 -22.41
C SER A 73 16.39 -7.42 -23.11
N GLY A 74 16.21 -8.29 -24.12
CA GLY A 74 17.31 -8.81 -24.93
C GLY A 74 17.98 -7.74 -25.82
N ALA A 75 17.30 -6.60 -26.06
CA ALA A 75 17.89 -5.45 -26.74
C ALA A 75 18.75 -4.57 -25.82
N SER A 76 18.71 -4.80 -24.49
CA SER A 76 19.52 -4.09 -23.52
C SER A 76 21.02 -4.32 -23.74
N GLY A 77 21.84 -3.39 -23.29
CA GLY A 77 23.30 -3.52 -23.34
C GLY A 77 23.80 -4.76 -22.57
N SER A 78 25.04 -5.12 -22.77
CA SER A 78 25.69 -6.29 -22.15
C SER A 78 25.71 -6.28 -20.61
N HIS A 79 25.23 -5.23 -19.99
CA HIS A 79 25.36 -4.95 -18.57
C HIS A 79 24.05 -5.18 -17.78
N SER A 80 22.89 -5.38 -18.44
CA SER A 80 21.65 -5.61 -17.69
C SER A 80 21.38 -7.11 -17.52
N GLN A 81 20.97 -7.48 -16.33
CA GLN A 81 20.52 -8.83 -16.02
C GLN A 81 19.06 -8.98 -16.44
N TRP A 82 18.80 -9.21 -17.72
CA TRP A 82 17.47 -9.26 -18.35
C TRP A 82 16.45 -10.16 -17.62
N TRP A 83 16.91 -11.24 -17.01
CA TRP A 83 16.07 -12.20 -16.28
C TRP A 83 15.57 -11.65 -14.92
N THR A 84 16.24 -10.65 -14.34
CA THR A 84 15.86 -10.09 -13.04
C THR A 84 14.53 -9.33 -13.10
N GLY A 85 14.12 -8.84 -14.28
CA GLY A 85 12.83 -8.20 -14.52
C GLY A 85 11.64 -9.16 -14.70
N THR A 86 11.88 -10.48 -14.72
CA THR A 86 10.83 -11.48 -14.98
C THR A 86 9.66 -11.38 -14.01
N LEU A 87 9.93 -11.12 -12.72
CA LEU A 87 8.88 -10.99 -11.71
C LEU A 87 7.92 -9.83 -12.03
N GLY A 88 8.44 -8.65 -12.38
CA GLY A 88 7.62 -7.52 -12.77
C GLY A 88 6.89 -7.75 -14.10
N ALA A 89 7.55 -8.42 -15.06
CA ALA A 89 6.93 -8.79 -16.32
C ALA A 89 5.75 -9.76 -16.16
N ILE A 90 5.70 -10.53 -15.07
CA ILE A 90 4.55 -11.36 -14.68
C ILE A 90 3.53 -10.52 -13.90
N LEU A 91 3.97 -9.75 -12.90
CA LEU A 91 3.08 -9.03 -11.99
C LEU A 91 2.26 -7.93 -12.69
N ILE A 92 2.87 -7.17 -13.60
CA ILE A 92 2.20 -6.07 -14.30
C ILE A 92 0.93 -6.57 -15.04
N PRO A 93 1.02 -7.54 -15.97
CA PRO A 93 -0.16 -8.03 -16.67
C PRO A 93 -1.09 -8.84 -15.77
N LEU A 94 -0.59 -9.54 -14.76
CA LEU A 94 -1.39 -10.26 -13.78
C LEU A 94 -2.29 -9.31 -12.98
N ILE A 95 -1.74 -8.22 -12.45
CA ILE A 95 -2.49 -7.20 -11.71
C ILE A 95 -3.54 -6.55 -12.63
N GLY A 96 -3.17 -6.19 -13.86
CA GLY A 96 -4.10 -5.64 -14.86
C GLY A 96 -5.25 -6.60 -15.17
N SER A 97 -4.96 -7.89 -15.33
CA SER A 97 -5.95 -8.95 -15.58
C SER A 97 -6.86 -9.19 -14.38
N ILE A 98 -6.32 -9.26 -13.16
CA ILE A 98 -7.11 -9.39 -11.92
C ILE A 98 -8.00 -8.16 -11.74
N TRP A 99 -7.48 -6.97 -11.96
CA TRP A 99 -8.27 -5.74 -11.85
C TRP A 99 -9.40 -5.70 -12.89
N PHE A 100 -9.12 -6.11 -14.13
CA PHE A 100 -10.15 -6.25 -15.15
C PHE A 100 -11.22 -7.25 -14.72
N ALA A 101 -10.84 -8.45 -14.30
CA ALA A 101 -11.76 -9.49 -13.86
C ALA A 101 -12.60 -9.05 -12.64
N ALA A 102 -11.96 -8.48 -11.61
CA ALA A 102 -12.63 -7.99 -10.41
C ALA A 102 -13.63 -6.85 -10.73
N SER A 103 -13.24 -5.90 -11.60
CA SER A 103 -14.13 -4.80 -11.99
C SER A 103 -15.32 -5.26 -12.82
N SER A 104 -15.15 -6.28 -13.64
CA SER A 104 -16.24 -6.89 -14.43
C SER A 104 -17.20 -7.68 -13.53
N TYR A 105 -16.64 -8.45 -12.58
CA TYR A 105 -17.42 -9.21 -11.62
C TYR A 105 -18.30 -8.31 -10.73
N VAL A 106 -17.72 -7.19 -10.25
CA VAL A 106 -18.44 -6.21 -9.42
C VAL A 106 -19.57 -5.52 -10.20
N ARG A 107 -19.41 -5.32 -11.51
CA ARG A 107 -20.41 -4.64 -12.35
C ARG A 107 -21.56 -5.52 -12.75
N ASP A 108 -21.31 -6.81 -13.02
CA ASP A 108 -22.31 -7.74 -13.55
C ASP A 108 -23.07 -8.50 -12.45
N SER A 109 -22.85 -8.16 -11.17
CA SER A 109 -23.47 -8.85 -10.04
C SER A 109 -24.93 -8.41 -9.78
N GLU A 110 -25.84 -8.76 -10.69
CA GLU A 110 -27.25 -9.01 -10.35
C GLU A 110 -27.44 -10.38 -9.63
N ALA A 111 -26.37 -10.95 -9.13
CA ALA A 111 -26.20 -12.33 -8.72
C ALA A 111 -26.51 -12.59 -7.23
N PRO A 112 -26.75 -13.87 -6.84
CA PRO A 112 -27.27 -14.27 -5.53
C PRO A 112 -26.41 -13.82 -4.34
N SER A 113 -27.00 -13.87 -3.14
CA SER A 113 -26.49 -13.34 -1.87
C SER A 113 -25.03 -13.63 -1.53
N MET A 114 -24.47 -14.74 -2.01
CA MET A 114 -23.07 -15.14 -1.79
C MET A 114 -22.06 -14.24 -2.53
N GLN A 115 -22.47 -13.62 -3.65
CA GLN A 115 -21.59 -12.73 -4.42
C GLN A 115 -21.52 -11.31 -3.82
N HIS A 116 -22.47 -10.95 -2.98
CA HIS A 116 -22.56 -9.60 -2.40
C HIS A 116 -21.42 -9.30 -1.41
N TRP A 117 -21.03 -10.25 -0.58
CA TRP A 117 -19.94 -10.08 0.37
C TRP A 117 -18.56 -10.06 -0.32
N ILE A 118 -18.38 -10.84 -1.40
CA ILE A 118 -17.14 -10.84 -2.19
C ILE A 118 -16.96 -9.49 -2.86
N SER A 119 -17.97 -9.00 -3.55
CA SER A 119 -17.97 -7.67 -4.17
C SER A 119 -17.74 -6.56 -3.13
N GLY A 120 -18.38 -6.67 -1.96
CA GLY A 120 -18.16 -5.78 -0.84
C GLY A 120 -16.72 -5.78 -0.32
N GLY A 121 -16.11 -6.96 -0.21
CA GLY A 121 -14.71 -7.12 0.21
C GLY A 121 -13.73 -6.44 -0.74
N PHE A 122 -13.88 -6.65 -2.05
CA PHE A 122 -13.05 -5.96 -3.05
C PHE A 122 -13.25 -4.44 -3.05
N LYS A 123 -14.49 -3.96 -2.96
CA LYS A 123 -14.79 -2.51 -2.88
C LYS A 123 -14.17 -1.88 -1.64
N MET A 124 -14.29 -2.55 -0.49
CA MET A 124 -13.78 -2.04 0.77
C MET A 124 -12.25 -2.08 0.82
N GLY A 125 -11.62 -3.17 0.37
CA GLY A 125 -10.17 -3.26 0.25
C GLY A 125 -9.59 -2.21 -0.71
N GLY A 126 -10.27 -2.00 -1.85
CA GLY A 126 -9.93 -0.93 -2.80
C GLY A 126 -10.11 0.48 -2.20
N LEU A 127 -11.17 0.72 -1.41
CA LEU A 127 -11.39 1.99 -0.71
C LEU A 127 -10.27 2.26 0.31
N MET A 128 -9.93 1.29 1.15
CA MET A 128 -8.83 1.42 2.11
C MET A 128 -7.51 1.74 1.39
N SER A 129 -7.22 1.05 0.29
CA SER A 129 -6.02 1.31 -0.52
C SER A 129 -6.03 2.71 -1.13
N LEU A 130 -7.16 3.15 -1.68
CA LEU A 130 -7.32 4.49 -2.24
C LEU A 130 -7.11 5.57 -1.18
N VAL A 131 -7.75 5.42 -0.01
CA VAL A 131 -7.62 6.37 1.11
C VAL A 131 -6.16 6.45 1.57
N THR A 132 -5.47 5.31 1.66
CA THR A 132 -4.03 5.26 2.00
C THR A 132 -3.18 5.98 0.97
N VAL A 133 -3.42 5.74 -0.33
CA VAL A 133 -2.69 6.41 -1.43
C VAL A 133 -2.92 7.91 -1.41
N VAL A 134 -4.17 8.36 -1.23
CA VAL A 134 -4.52 9.80 -1.18
C VAL A 134 -3.87 10.46 0.04
N ALA A 135 -3.96 9.86 1.22
CA ALA A 135 -3.31 10.40 2.42
C ALA A 135 -1.79 10.48 2.26
N SER A 136 -1.18 9.46 1.63
CA SER A 136 0.26 9.44 1.35
C SER A 136 0.66 10.47 0.30
N ALA A 137 -0.19 10.70 -0.71
CA ALA A 137 0.03 11.77 -1.69
C ALA A 137 0.03 13.16 -1.03
N VAL A 138 -0.93 13.40 -0.11
CA VAL A 138 -0.98 14.64 0.68
C VAL A 138 0.28 14.77 1.54
N ALA A 139 0.69 13.71 2.25
CA ALA A 139 1.89 13.72 3.07
C ALA A 139 3.16 13.97 2.23
N ALA A 140 3.29 13.33 1.07
CA ALA A 140 4.40 13.55 0.14
C ALA A 140 4.42 14.99 -0.40
N LEU A 141 3.25 15.56 -0.72
CA LEU A 141 3.12 16.95 -1.15
C LEU A 141 3.52 17.94 -0.05
N VAL A 142 3.08 17.69 1.19
CA VAL A 142 3.50 18.49 2.36
C VAL A 142 5.01 18.42 2.54
N ALA A 143 5.62 17.23 2.44
CA ALA A 143 7.07 17.05 2.51
C ALA A 143 7.79 17.78 1.37
N LEU A 144 7.23 17.76 0.15
CA LEU A 144 7.78 18.49 -1.01
C LEU A 144 7.76 20.00 -0.76
N VAL A 145 6.66 20.55 -0.27
CA VAL A 145 6.56 21.99 0.04
C VAL A 145 7.52 22.35 1.17
N ALA A 146 7.59 21.58 2.23
CA ALA A 146 8.50 21.82 3.36
C ALA A 146 9.98 21.70 2.98
N GLY A 147 10.33 20.78 2.08
CA GLY A 147 11.69 20.53 1.60
C GLY A 147 12.06 21.26 0.31
N TRP A 148 11.20 22.16 -0.20
CA TRP A 148 11.39 22.79 -1.51
C TRP A 148 12.74 23.45 -1.70
N GLY A 149 13.22 24.21 -0.70
CA GLY A 149 14.52 24.88 -0.77
C GLY A 149 15.70 23.91 -0.92
N ARG A 150 15.65 22.74 -0.29
CA ARG A 150 16.69 21.72 -0.44
C ARG A 150 16.57 21.00 -1.80
N ALA A 151 15.35 20.69 -2.20
CA ALA A 151 15.10 20.04 -3.49
C ALA A 151 15.56 20.93 -4.66
N SER A 152 15.26 22.23 -4.61
CA SER A 152 15.71 23.20 -5.62
C SER A 152 17.24 23.39 -5.61
N GLY A 153 17.88 23.45 -4.44
CA GLY A 153 19.32 23.51 -4.34
C GLY A 153 20.02 22.29 -4.94
N ILE A 154 19.51 21.08 -4.70
CA ILE A 154 20.01 19.86 -5.35
C ILE A 154 19.79 19.92 -6.86
N HIS A 155 18.63 20.43 -7.32
CA HIS A 155 18.34 20.58 -8.75
C HIS A 155 19.35 21.52 -9.44
N GLU A 156 19.70 22.63 -8.81
CA GLU A 156 20.72 23.56 -9.31
C GLU A 156 22.11 22.90 -9.41
N LEU A 157 22.49 22.07 -8.43
CA LEU A 157 23.74 21.32 -8.44
C LEU A 157 23.85 20.31 -9.59
N LEU A 158 22.72 19.85 -10.16
CA LEU A 158 22.73 18.96 -11.32
C LEU A 158 23.07 19.69 -12.63
N GLY A 159 23.27 21.01 -12.59
CA GLY A 159 23.74 21.79 -13.73
C GLY A 159 22.75 21.90 -14.88
N ALA A 160 21.45 21.84 -14.60
CA ALA A 160 20.42 22.07 -15.62
C ALA A 160 20.60 23.47 -16.24
N SER A 161 21.18 23.52 -17.44
CA SER A 161 21.51 24.77 -18.12
C SER A 161 20.45 25.18 -19.12
N SER A 162 19.56 24.27 -19.50
CA SER A 162 18.50 24.49 -20.47
C SER A 162 17.13 24.12 -19.92
N MET A 163 16.09 24.67 -20.55
CA MET A 163 14.71 24.30 -20.24
C MET A 163 14.47 22.80 -20.49
N MET A 164 15.12 22.20 -21.49
CA MET A 164 15.03 20.78 -21.78
C MET A 164 15.63 19.94 -20.68
N ASP A 165 16.81 20.32 -20.13
CA ASP A 165 17.43 19.61 -18.99
C ASP A 165 16.47 19.60 -17.79
N THR A 166 15.86 20.76 -17.51
CA THR A 166 14.86 20.88 -16.44
C THR A 166 13.66 19.96 -16.67
N ILE A 167 13.13 19.92 -17.90
CA ILE A 167 11.97 19.05 -18.24
C ILE A 167 12.35 17.57 -18.04
N PHE A 168 13.53 17.14 -18.47
CA PHE A 168 13.98 15.75 -18.28
C PHE A 168 14.21 15.40 -16.80
N ILE A 169 14.85 16.27 -16.03
CA ILE A 169 15.08 16.05 -14.61
C ILE A 169 13.73 15.98 -13.85
N VAL A 170 12.84 16.95 -14.05
CA VAL A 170 11.53 16.98 -13.38
C VAL A 170 10.65 15.82 -13.85
N GLY A 171 10.60 15.56 -15.16
CA GLY A 171 9.87 14.43 -15.72
C GLY A 171 10.34 13.10 -15.16
N GLY A 172 11.67 12.91 -15.07
CA GLY A 172 12.27 11.75 -14.42
C GLY A 172 11.80 11.60 -12.97
N GLN A 173 11.75 12.67 -12.20
CA GLN A 173 11.28 12.63 -10.80
C GLN A 173 9.79 12.32 -10.67
N VAL A 174 8.95 12.83 -11.58
CA VAL A 174 7.50 12.53 -11.60
C VAL A 174 7.25 11.03 -11.77
N LEU A 175 8.11 10.31 -12.50
CA LEU A 175 8.00 8.85 -12.65
C LEU A 175 8.15 8.10 -11.31
N PHE A 176 8.77 8.72 -10.30
CA PHE A 176 8.92 8.18 -8.96
C PHE A 176 7.88 8.71 -7.95
N ALA A 177 6.90 9.50 -8.38
CA ALA A 177 5.87 10.01 -7.46
C ALA A 177 5.17 8.91 -6.64
N PRO A 178 4.73 7.77 -7.20
CA PRO A 178 4.14 6.70 -6.39
C PRO A 178 5.13 6.05 -5.41
N THR A 179 6.44 6.05 -5.72
CA THR A 179 7.50 5.62 -4.80
C THR A 179 7.56 6.54 -3.58
N MET A 180 7.56 7.86 -3.79
CA MET A 180 7.58 8.83 -2.69
C MET A 180 6.30 8.76 -1.85
N MET A 181 5.16 8.52 -2.46
CA MET A 181 3.91 8.24 -1.72
C MET A 181 4.05 6.98 -0.84
N ALA A 182 4.69 5.91 -1.34
CA ALA A 182 4.93 4.70 -0.55
C ALA A 182 5.89 4.96 0.63
N TRP A 183 6.94 5.76 0.41
CA TRP A 183 7.86 6.18 1.48
C TRP A 183 7.15 7.04 2.52
N ALA A 184 6.29 7.97 2.08
CA ALA A 184 5.43 8.74 2.97
C ALA A 184 4.49 7.84 3.77
N ALA A 185 3.87 6.82 3.12
CA ALA A 185 3.02 5.84 3.81
C ALA A 185 3.78 5.07 4.89
N ALA A 186 4.96 4.59 4.58
CA ALA A 186 5.83 3.92 5.54
C ALA A 186 6.25 4.86 6.68
N TRP A 187 6.46 6.14 6.39
CA TRP A 187 6.84 7.13 7.40
C TRP A 187 5.69 7.41 8.37
N TRP A 188 4.51 7.83 7.88
CA TRP A 188 3.42 8.21 8.77
C TRP A 188 2.75 7.02 9.49
N SER A 189 2.95 5.77 9.01
CA SER A 189 2.61 4.57 9.77
C SER A 189 3.59 4.26 10.91
N GLY A 190 4.67 5.02 11.07
CA GLY A 190 5.71 4.74 12.06
C GLY A 190 6.66 3.58 11.71
N ALA A 191 6.41 2.85 10.62
CA ALA A 191 7.34 1.82 10.15
C ALA A 191 8.66 2.41 9.67
N GLY A 192 8.59 3.57 9.01
CA GLY A 192 9.74 4.27 8.45
C GLY A 192 10.23 3.70 7.13
N PHE A 193 11.15 4.43 6.50
CA PHE A 193 11.86 4.03 5.29
C PHE A 193 13.35 4.31 5.45
N MET A 194 14.17 3.66 4.63
CA MET A 194 15.62 3.82 4.63
C MET A 194 16.06 4.62 3.42
N THR A 195 16.96 5.58 3.61
CA THR A 195 17.65 6.30 2.52
C THR A 195 19.04 5.73 2.23
N ALA A 196 19.57 4.95 3.15
CA ALA A 196 20.77 4.14 3.05
C ALA A 196 20.64 2.96 4.03
N THR A 197 21.49 1.96 3.92
CA THR A 197 21.41 0.71 4.72
C THR A 197 21.30 0.95 6.23
N ASP A 198 21.91 2.03 6.75
CA ASP A 198 21.92 2.38 8.18
C ASP A 198 21.18 3.70 8.49
N SER A 199 20.37 4.21 7.58
CA SER A 199 19.71 5.51 7.70
C SER A 199 18.20 5.36 7.65
N LEU A 200 17.57 5.11 8.82
CA LEU A 200 16.10 4.99 8.98
C LEU A 200 15.51 6.36 9.25
N HIS A 201 14.45 6.69 8.49
CA HIS A 201 13.59 7.85 8.70
C HIS A 201 12.19 7.43 9.11
N SER A 202 11.74 7.87 10.27
CA SER A 202 10.40 7.63 10.82
C SER A 202 9.92 8.88 11.58
N PRO A 203 8.67 8.96 12.04
CA PRO A 203 8.22 10.08 12.86
C PRO A 203 9.00 10.29 14.17
N THR A 204 9.74 9.30 14.62
CA THR A 204 10.52 9.34 15.88
C THR A 204 12.03 9.32 15.67
N VAL A 205 12.49 9.00 14.46
CA VAL A 205 13.92 8.87 14.15
C VAL A 205 14.22 9.58 12.85
N VAL A 206 15.26 10.43 12.87
CA VAL A 206 15.83 11.05 11.68
C VAL A 206 17.14 10.36 11.37
N GLY A 207 17.23 9.74 10.18
CA GLY A 207 18.43 9.07 9.72
C GLY A 207 19.56 10.09 9.46
N THR A 208 20.77 9.72 9.83
CA THR A 208 21.98 10.57 9.69
C THR A 208 22.90 10.16 8.53
N GLY A 209 22.43 9.20 7.71
CA GLY A 209 23.23 8.70 6.57
C GLY A 209 23.27 9.67 5.40
N PRO A 210 24.21 9.45 4.45
CA PRO A 210 24.28 10.23 3.24
C PRO A 210 23.02 10.01 2.40
N ILE A 211 22.42 11.10 1.93
CA ILE A 211 21.29 11.10 1.01
C ILE A 211 21.85 11.30 -0.41
N PRO A 212 21.50 10.43 -1.37
CA PRO A 212 21.87 10.65 -2.76
C PRO A 212 21.40 12.02 -3.26
N PRO A 213 22.16 12.70 -4.13
CA PRO A 213 21.83 14.02 -4.64
C PRO A 213 20.71 13.95 -5.70
N ILE A 214 19.57 13.41 -5.31
CA ILE A 214 18.34 13.36 -6.10
C ILE A 214 17.42 14.44 -5.53
N PRO A 215 16.96 15.44 -6.32
CA PRO A 215 16.14 16.55 -5.82
C PRO A 215 14.94 16.10 -5.00
N LEU A 216 14.28 15.03 -5.40
CA LEU A 216 13.14 14.49 -4.68
C LEU A 216 13.50 13.98 -3.28
N LEU A 217 14.73 13.49 -3.05
CA LEU A 217 15.22 13.09 -1.73
C LEU A 217 15.54 14.28 -0.81
N GLY A 218 15.70 15.48 -1.36
CA GLY A 218 15.76 16.72 -0.58
C GLY A 218 14.48 17.02 0.22
N THR A 219 13.38 16.31 -0.08
CA THR A 219 12.11 16.44 0.65
C THR A 219 11.99 15.55 1.90
N VAL A 220 13.00 14.70 2.15
CA VAL A 220 13.05 13.83 3.34
C VAL A 220 12.97 14.70 4.61
N PRO A 221 12.09 14.38 5.58
CA PRO A 221 11.97 15.16 6.81
C PRO A 221 13.27 15.18 7.63
N GLU A 222 13.68 16.38 8.06
CA GLU A 222 14.84 16.59 8.95
C GLU A 222 14.45 16.65 10.43
N THR A 223 13.16 16.62 10.73
CA THR A 223 12.63 16.65 12.09
C THR A 223 11.75 15.44 12.36
N ALA A 224 11.80 14.98 13.60
CA ALA A 224 10.94 13.91 14.09
C ALA A 224 9.78 14.50 14.88
N PRO A 225 8.56 14.63 14.32
CA PRO A 225 7.41 15.24 14.98
C PRO A 225 6.87 14.43 16.15
N GLY A 226 7.27 13.17 16.27
CA GLY A 226 6.86 12.28 17.36
C GLY A 226 5.75 11.28 16.98
N ASN A 227 5.40 10.43 17.95
CA ASN A 227 4.49 9.29 17.75
C ASN A 227 3.04 9.67 17.42
N TRP A 228 2.62 10.92 17.61
CA TRP A 228 1.23 11.32 17.35
C TRP A 228 0.80 11.11 15.89
N VAL A 229 1.76 11.13 14.97
CA VAL A 229 1.51 10.92 13.53
C VAL A 229 0.89 9.55 13.25
N VAL A 230 1.21 8.54 14.05
CA VAL A 230 0.69 7.17 13.94
C VAL A 230 -0.83 7.09 14.18
N PHE A 231 -1.43 8.08 14.82
CA PHE A 231 -2.89 8.15 14.96
C PHE A 231 -3.62 8.46 13.65
N VAL A 232 -2.94 9.06 12.67
CA VAL A 232 -3.55 9.39 11.37
C VAL A 232 -4.07 8.15 10.65
N PRO A 233 -3.27 7.08 10.44
CA PRO A 233 -3.77 5.86 9.81
C PRO A 233 -4.88 5.17 10.60
N VAL A 234 -4.81 5.19 11.93
CA VAL A 234 -5.86 4.60 12.79
C VAL A 234 -7.20 5.32 12.57
N VAL A 235 -7.21 6.65 12.54
CA VAL A 235 -8.41 7.46 12.26
C VAL A 235 -8.97 7.14 10.86
N LEU A 236 -8.09 7.02 9.86
CA LEU A 236 -8.50 6.63 8.50
C LEU A 236 -9.11 5.22 8.48
N GLY A 237 -8.53 4.27 9.19
CA GLY A 237 -9.05 2.91 9.33
C GLY A 237 -10.43 2.89 9.99
N ILE A 238 -10.62 3.64 11.08
CA ILE A 238 -11.92 3.80 11.75
C ILE A 238 -12.94 4.45 10.78
N ALA A 239 -12.56 5.50 10.06
CA ALA A 239 -13.43 6.14 9.08
C ALA A 239 -13.91 5.17 7.98
N CYS A 240 -12.99 4.37 7.45
CA CYS A 240 -13.29 3.30 6.50
C CYS A 240 -14.24 2.26 7.12
N GLY A 241 -14.02 1.87 8.37
CA GLY A 241 -14.89 0.95 9.11
C GLY A 241 -16.30 1.49 9.31
N VAL A 242 -16.43 2.77 9.68
CA VAL A 242 -17.73 3.46 9.82
C VAL A 242 -18.44 3.53 8.46
N ALA A 243 -17.74 3.84 7.38
CA ALA A 243 -18.31 3.82 6.03
C ALA A 243 -18.84 2.42 5.67
N SER A 244 -18.06 1.37 5.93
CA SER A 244 -18.47 -0.02 5.73
C SER A 244 -19.70 -0.39 6.58
N ALA A 245 -19.71 -0.05 7.86
CA ALA A 245 -20.83 -0.31 8.76
C ALA A 245 -22.13 0.34 8.28
N ARG A 246 -22.08 1.54 7.72
CA ARG A 246 -23.25 2.24 7.17
C ARG A 246 -23.80 1.57 5.92
N VAL A 247 -22.91 1.14 5.01
CA VAL A 247 -23.29 0.53 3.72
C VAL A 247 -23.86 -0.88 3.92
N TYR A 248 -23.23 -1.68 4.81
CA TYR A 248 -23.54 -3.10 4.97
C TYR A 248 -24.32 -3.44 6.26
N ARG A 249 -24.98 -2.47 6.85
CA ARG A 249 -25.69 -2.58 8.14
C ARG A 249 -26.71 -3.71 8.26
N ARG A 250 -27.27 -4.15 7.13
CA ARG A 250 -28.32 -5.19 7.08
C ARG A 250 -27.79 -6.59 6.71
N SER A 251 -26.48 -6.77 6.54
CA SER A 251 -25.91 -8.07 6.22
C SER A 251 -25.83 -8.96 7.47
N HIS A 252 -25.80 -10.29 7.27
CA HIS A 252 -25.54 -11.23 8.36
C HIS A 252 -24.12 -11.03 8.91
N LEU A 253 -23.92 -11.20 10.23
CA LEU A 253 -22.62 -11.01 10.90
C LEU A 253 -21.50 -11.85 10.25
N LEU A 254 -21.78 -13.10 9.87
CA LEU A 254 -20.80 -13.97 9.19
C LEU A 254 -20.38 -13.44 7.82
N HIS A 255 -21.33 -12.90 7.04
CA HIS A 255 -21.02 -12.29 5.74
C HIS A 255 -20.20 -11.01 5.91
N GLN A 256 -20.50 -10.23 6.95
CA GLN A 256 -19.76 -9.00 7.25
C GLN A 256 -18.33 -9.29 7.74
N SER A 257 -18.12 -10.34 8.55
CA SER A 257 -16.77 -10.77 8.95
C SER A 257 -15.98 -11.31 7.75
N ALA A 258 -16.56 -12.16 6.92
CA ALA A 258 -15.91 -12.67 5.71
C ALA A 258 -15.54 -11.55 4.73
N GLN A 259 -16.43 -10.56 4.57
CA GLN A 259 -16.16 -9.36 3.79
C GLN A 259 -15.00 -8.54 4.36
N GLY A 260 -14.94 -8.35 5.68
CA GLY A 260 -13.85 -7.65 6.35
C GLY A 260 -12.51 -8.35 6.18
N VAL A 261 -12.47 -9.67 6.31
CA VAL A 261 -11.27 -10.48 6.07
C VAL A 261 -10.82 -10.35 4.61
N LEU A 262 -11.72 -10.52 3.65
CA LEU A 262 -11.39 -10.37 2.23
C LEU A 262 -10.88 -8.96 1.91
N ALA A 263 -11.52 -7.92 2.46
CA ALA A 263 -11.10 -6.54 2.30
C ALA A 263 -9.67 -6.32 2.85
N SER A 264 -9.37 -6.91 4.00
CA SER A 264 -8.03 -6.85 4.60
C SER A 264 -6.99 -7.57 3.76
N VAL A 265 -7.31 -8.74 3.21
CA VAL A 265 -6.41 -9.47 2.29
C VAL A 265 -6.13 -8.67 1.03
N VAL A 266 -7.16 -8.08 0.42
CA VAL A 266 -7.01 -7.23 -0.77
C VAL A 266 -6.13 -6.02 -0.46
N PHE A 267 -6.41 -5.32 0.65
CA PHE A 267 -5.63 -4.17 1.10
C PHE A 267 -4.15 -4.52 1.33
N VAL A 268 -3.89 -5.56 2.12
CA VAL A 268 -2.52 -6.02 2.44
C VAL A 268 -1.76 -6.39 1.18
N SER A 269 -2.41 -7.09 0.24
CA SER A 269 -1.77 -7.48 -1.04
C SER A 269 -1.39 -6.26 -1.87
N ILE A 270 -2.28 -5.26 -1.98
CA ILE A 270 -2.01 -4.02 -2.71
C ILE A 270 -0.88 -3.25 -2.04
N VAL A 271 -0.93 -3.08 -0.72
CA VAL A 271 0.09 -2.35 0.04
C VAL A 271 1.45 -3.05 -0.03
N ALA A 272 1.50 -4.37 0.15
CA ALA A 272 2.76 -5.13 0.07
C ALA A 272 3.41 -5.00 -1.31
N LEU A 273 2.64 -5.11 -2.38
CA LEU A 273 3.12 -4.92 -3.74
C LEU A 273 3.61 -3.48 -3.98
N TRP A 274 2.87 -2.50 -3.49
CA TRP A 274 3.24 -1.09 -3.60
C TRP A 274 4.53 -0.79 -2.83
N MET A 275 4.66 -1.23 -1.57
CA MET A 275 5.88 -1.07 -0.78
C MET A 275 7.08 -1.76 -1.44
N TRP A 276 6.88 -2.98 -1.94
CA TRP A 276 7.93 -3.72 -2.64
C TRP A 276 8.39 -3.00 -3.92
N SER A 277 7.47 -2.48 -4.73
CA SER A 277 7.80 -1.73 -5.95
C SER A 277 8.54 -0.40 -5.66
N ALA A 278 8.40 0.13 -4.45
CA ALA A 278 9.05 1.37 -4.00
C ALA A 278 10.44 1.14 -3.37
N THR A 279 10.93 -0.11 -3.34
CA THR A 279 12.31 -0.39 -2.91
C THR A 279 13.29 -0.16 -4.05
N MET A 280 14.45 0.37 -3.73
CA MET A 280 15.54 0.67 -4.67
C MET A 280 16.87 0.16 -4.13
N SER A 281 17.84 -0.03 -5.03
CA SER A 281 19.24 -0.23 -4.69
C SER A 281 20.14 0.50 -5.69
N MET A 282 21.21 1.11 -5.20
CA MET A 282 22.24 1.79 -6.00
C MET A 282 23.61 1.35 -5.49
N GLY A 283 24.06 0.17 -5.94
CA GLY A 283 25.34 -0.40 -5.51
C GLY A 283 25.21 -1.45 -4.41
N SER A 284 26.36 -1.86 -3.88
CA SER A 284 26.49 -3.03 -3.01
C SER A 284 26.81 -2.74 -1.55
N VAL A 285 27.02 -1.46 -1.17
CA VAL A 285 27.46 -1.11 0.19
C VAL A 285 26.40 -0.28 0.91
N ARG A 286 26.57 1.04 0.92
CA ARG A 286 25.68 1.94 1.69
C ARG A 286 24.30 2.12 1.06
N LEU A 287 24.22 2.12 -0.26
CA LEU A 287 22.98 2.28 -1.01
C LEU A 287 22.44 0.95 -1.53
N ALA A 288 22.85 -0.18 -0.93
CA ALA A 288 22.38 -1.52 -1.29
C ALA A 288 20.87 -1.70 -1.05
N PHE A 289 20.30 -0.93 -0.13
CA PHE A 289 18.87 -0.88 0.10
C PHE A 289 18.40 0.54 0.44
N MET A 290 17.39 0.99 -0.29
CA MET A 290 16.64 2.23 -0.03
C MET A 290 15.15 1.95 -0.19
N GLY A 291 14.34 2.55 0.66
CA GLY A 291 12.89 2.42 0.59
C GLY A 291 12.23 1.92 1.86
N PRO A 292 10.93 1.63 1.80
CA PRO A 292 10.17 1.13 2.94
C PRO A 292 10.62 -0.28 3.33
N LEU A 293 10.59 -0.59 4.61
CA LEU A 293 10.74 -1.94 5.14
C LEU A 293 9.44 -2.70 4.86
N VAL A 294 9.36 -3.40 3.72
CA VAL A 294 8.11 -3.94 3.13
C VAL A 294 7.24 -4.68 4.16
N GLY A 295 7.81 -5.67 4.84
CA GLY A 295 7.06 -6.46 5.84
C GLY A 295 6.57 -5.61 7.02
N ARG A 296 7.44 -4.75 7.55
CA ARG A 296 7.11 -3.86 8.69
C ARG A 296 6.06 -2.83 8.31
N SER A 297 6.22 -2.16 7.16
CA SER A 297 5.28 -1.15 6.68
C SER A 297 3.90 -1.75 6.38
N THR A 298 3.87 -2.93 5.75
CA THR A 298 2.62 -3.66 5.47
C THR A 298 1.92 -4.08 6.75
N LEU A 299 2.65 -4.60 7.73
CA LEU A 299 2.10 -5.00 9.03
C LEU A 299 1.52 -3.81 9.79
N TYR A 300 2.23 -2.67 9.84
CA TYR A 300 1.76 -1.48 10.53
C TYR A 300 0.49 -0.94 9.89
N LEU A 301 0.48 -0.76 8.56
CA LEU A 301 -0.73 -0.33 7.85
C LEU A 301 -1.89 -1.31 7.97
N PHE A 302 -1.63 -2.62 8.05
CA PHE A 302 -2.67 -3.60 8.37
C PHE A 302 -3.28 -3.35 9.76
N VAL A 303 -2.44 -3.21 10.79
CA VAL A 303 -2.90 -3.00 12.18
C VAL A 303 -3.62 -1.66 12.34
N GLU A 304 -3.16 -0.62 11.65
CA GLU A 304 -3.65 0.75 11.80
C GLU A 304 -4.86 1.06 10.93
N ILE A 305 -4.96 0.46 9.75
CA ILE A 305 -6.06 0.73 8.80
C ILE A 305 -6.99 -0.47 8.66
N ALA A 306 -6.47 -1.64 8.27
CA ALA A 306 -7.34 -2.76 7.93
C ALA A 306 -8.02 -3.35 9.17
N LEU A 307 -7.30 -3.47 10.28
CA LEU A 307 -7.86 -4.02 11.51
C LEU A 307 -8.98 -3.14 12.08
N PRO A 308 -8.85 -1.81 12.27
CA PRO A 308 -9.97 -0.97 12.66
C PRO A 308 -11.11 -0.97 11.65
N ALA A 309 -10.80 -0.95 10.34
CA ALA A 309 -11.83 -1.00 9.30
C ALA A 309 -12.63 -2.31 9.31
N MET A 310 -12.03 -3.41 9.74
CA MET A 310 -12.70 -4.70 9.92
C MET A 310 -13.48 -4.76 11.25
N LEU A 311 -12.90 -4.24 12.35
CA LEU A 311 -13.49 -4.35 13.69
C LEU A 311 -14.68 -3.42 13.90
N VAL A 312 -14.63 -2.18 13.42
CA VAL A 312 -15.70 -1.19 13.63
C VAL A 312 -17.07 -1.70 13.15
N PRO A 313 -17.23 -2.27 11.94
CA PRO A 313 -18.51 -2.83 11.51
C PRO A 313 -18.99 -3.97 12.39
N LEU A 314 -18.09 -4.83 12.88
CA LEU A 314 -18.42 -5.98 13.72
C LEU A 314 -18.90 -5.56 15.12
N VAL A 315 -18.22 -4.58 15.71
CA VAL A 315 -18.57 -4.06 17.05
C VAL A 315 -19.87 -3.27 17.00
N THR A 316 -20.11 -2.51 15.93
CA THR A 316 -21.33 -1.70 15.77
C THR A 316 -22.52 -2.48 15.21
N HIS A 317 -22.36 -3.77 14.93
CA HIS A 317 -23.43 -4.60 14.38
C HIS A 317 -24.56 -4.80 15.41
N PRO A 318 -25.85 -4.69 15.00
CA PRO A 318 -26.99 -4.82 15.93
C PRO A 318 -26.97 -6.12 16.75
N THR A 319 -26.59 -7.24 16.14
CA THR A 319 -26.48 -8.53 16.82
C THR A 319 -25.40 -8.52 17.91
N THR A 320 -24.25 -7.93 17.63
CA THR A 320 -23.16 -7.82 18.60
C THR A 320 -23.57 -6.94 19.79
N LEU A 321 -24.20 -5.81 19.51
CA LEU A 321 -24.72 -4.91 20.55
C LEU A 321 -25.80 -5.59 21.42
N ALA A 322 -26.67 -6.38 20.80
CA ALA A 322 -27.69 -7.15 21.54
C ALA A 322 -27.05 -8.21 22.46
N LEU A 323 -26.02 -8.92 21.99
CA LEU A 323 -25.30 -9.92 22.80
C LEU A 323 -24.57 -9.28 23.98
N VAL A 324 -23.90 -8.14 23.75
CA VAL A 324 -23.24 -7.38 24.81
C VAL A 324 -24.24 -6.86 25.84
N GLY A 325 -25.39 -6.34 25.38
CA GLY A 325 -26.47 -5.87 26.27
C GLY A 325 -27.04 -7.00 27.13
N GLN A 326 -27.24 -8.19 26.56
CA GLN A 326 -27.70 -9.38 27.31
C GLN A 326 -26.68 -9.87 28.35
N SER A 327 -25.39 -9.92 27.98
CA SER A 327 -24.33 -10.32 28.93
C SER A 327 -24.17 -9.32 30.07
N ALA A 328 -24.22 -8.01 29.79
CA ALA A 328 -24.20 -6.97 30.81
C ALA A 328 -25.40 -7.06 31.75
N GLY A 329 -26.61 -7.35 31.22
CA GLY A 329 -27.80 -7.60 32.02
C GLY A 329 -27.67 -8.79 32.96
N ARG A 330 -27.08 -9.92 32.48
CA ARG A 330 -26.82 -11.10 33.32
C ARG A 330 -25.84 -10.81 34.45
N VAL A 331 -24.72 -10.18 34.15
CA VAL A 331 -23.71 -9.80 35.16
C VAL A 331 -24.30 -8.89 36.24
N ARG A 332 -25.16 -7.95 35.82
CA ARG A 332 -25.84 -7.05 36.78
C ARG A 332 -26.84 -7.80 37.66
N SER A 333 -27.67 -8.70 37.11
CA SER A 333 -28.64 -9.50 37.87
C SER A 333 -27.95 -10.47 38.84
N GLU A 334 -26.84 -11.09 38.44
CA GLU A 334 -26.03 -11.94 39.33
C GLU A 334 -25.40 -11.13 40.48
N GLY A 335 -24.87 -9.93 40.19
CA GLY A 335 -24.34 -9.01 41.18
C GLY A 335 -25.40 -8.56 42.19
N GLU A 336 -26.62 -8.26 41.75
CA GLU A 336 -27.75 -7.91 42.61
C GLU A 336 -28.20 -9.11 43.46
N ALA A 337 -28.28 -10.31 42.88
CA ALA A 337 -28.57 -11.54 43.62
C ALA A 337 -27.53 -11.85 44.67
N MET A 338 -26.25 -11.66 44.41
CA MET A 338 -25.17 -11.87 45.37
C MET A 338 -25.24 -10.86 46.52
N ARG A 339 -25.52 -9.60 46.24
CA ARG A 339 -25.73 -8.57 47.26
C ARG A 339 -26.92 -8.88 48.16
N ARG A 340 -28.07 -9.34 47.62
CA ARG A 340 -29.23 -9.79 48.38
C ARG A 340 -28.90 -10.97 49.29
N ARG A 341 -28.22 -12.00 48.80
CA ARG A 341 -27.78 -13.14 49.62
C ARG A 341 -26.85 -12.71 50.74
N HIS A 342 -25.94 -11.76 50.47
CA HIS A 342 -25.05 -11.24 51.49
C HIS A 342 -25.78 -10.46 52.58
N ALA A 343 -26.73 -9.60 52.22
CA ALA A 343 -27.58 -8.88 53.14
C ALA A 343 -28.45 -9.82 54.01
N GLU A 344 -29.03 -10.88 53.40
CA GLU A 344 -29.79 -11.87 54.11
C GLU A 344 -28.92 -12.69 55.10
N ARG A 345 -27.67 -12.99 54.77
CA ARG A 345 -26.71 -13.61 55.72
C ARG A 345 -26.43 -12.71 56.91
N LEU A 346 -26.12 -11.44 56.67
CA LEU A 346 -25.85 -10.49 57.75
C LEU A 346 -27.05 -10.30 58.65
N SER A 347 -28.27 -10.27 58.09
CA SER A 347 -29.50 -10.14 58.89
C SER A 347 -29.76 -11.39 59.76
N ARG A 348 -29.45 -12.60 59.25
CA ARG A 348 -29.55 -13.87 60.01
C ARG A 348 -28.51 -13.93 61.13
N GLU A 349 -27.28 -13.52 60.89
CA GLU A 349 -26.21 -13.45 61.89
C GLU A 349 -26.53 -12.48 62.98
N ALA A 350 -27.11 -11.31 62.66
CA ALA A 350 -27.58 -10.32 63.61
C ALA A 350 -28.75 -10.84 64.47
N ALA A 351 -29.68 -11.62 63.87
CA ALA A 351 -30.82 -12.22 64.60
C ALA A 351 -30.44 -13.39 65.51
N THR A 352 -29.29 -14.05 65.28
CA THR A 352 -28.79 -15.13 66.12
C THR A 352 -27.88 -14.66 67.24
N ALA A 353 -27.42 -13.39 67.19
CA ALA A 353 -26.60 -12.74 68.21
C ALA A 353 -27.40 -11.92 69.26
N SER A 354 -28.71 -11.75 69.05
CA SER A 354 -29.68 -11.17 70.00
C SER A 354 -30.41 -12.26 70.82
#